data_52a9c8d35b6e0bad05d3e720a862fab4
#
_entry.id   52a9c8d35b6e0bad05d3e720a862fab4
#
_cell.length_a   1.000
_cell.length_b   1.000
_cell.length_c   1.000
_cell.angle_alpha   90.00
_cell.angle_beta   90.00
_cell.angle_gamma   90.00
#
_symmetry.space_group_name_H-M   'P 1'
#
loop_
_entity.id
_entity.type
_entity.pdbx_description
1 polymer ?
#
loop_
_entity_poly.entity_id
_entity_poly.type
_entity_poly.pdbx_seq_one_letter_code
_entity_poly.pdbx_strand_id
1 'polypeptide(L)'
;MAAYADISVSRAVHLFKEAFGTSIVKYVNDVRLEMARERITFSPMPLEHVSETCGFANYTYFHRLFRGRFGMSPKQYRIYSREQM
;
A
#
# COMPACT_ATOMS: atom_id res chain seq x y z
N MET A 1 -8.36 25.96 15.55
CA MET A 1 -7.82 24.85 16.37
C MET A 1 -8.92 24.05 17.06
N ALA A 2 -9.85 24.70 17.69
CA ALA A 2 -10.95 24.02 18.37
C ALA A 2 -11.77 23.14 17.42
N ALA A 3 -11.88 23.52 16.15
CA ALA A 3 -12.64 22.76 15.17
C ALA A 3 -12.10 21.35 14.95
N TYR A 4 -10.80 21.16 15.15
CA TYR A 4 -10.21 19.84 14.97
C TYR A 4 -10.52 18.88 16.11
N ALA A 5 -10.67 19.42 17.31
CA ALA A 5 -10.99 18.62 18.48
C ALA A 5 -12.42 18.09 18.44
N ASP A 6 -13.28 18.76 17.68
CA ASP A 6 -14.70 18.40 17.61
C ASP A 6 -15.02 17.34 16.55
N ILE A 7 -14.05 16.99 15.71
CA ILE A 7 -14.25 16.00 14.66
C ILE A 7 -13.88 14.62 15.19
N SER A 8 -14.86 13.72 15.21
CA SER A 8 -14.61 12.32 15.63
C SER A 8 -13.86 11.58 14.51
N VAL A 9 -13.18 10.51 14.92
CA VAL A 9 -12.48 9.65 13.97
C VAL A 9 -13.45 9.10 12.92
N SER A 10 -14.63 8.67 13.36
CA SER A 10 -15.65 8.14 12.45
C SER A 10 -16.06 9.17 11.40
N ARG A 11 -16.25 10.41 11.82
CA ARG A 11 -16.63 11.47 10.89
C ARG A 11 -15.50 11.80 9.91
N ALA A 12 -14.26 11.82 10.42
CA ALA A 12 -13.09 12.08 9.56
C ALA A 12 -12.96 11.00 8.49
N VAL A 13 -13.15 9.73 8.85
CA VAL A 13 -13.11 8.61 7.90
C VAL A 13 -14.22 8.75 6.87
N HIS A 14 -15.41 9.11 7.30
CA HIS A 14 -16.56 9.28 6.41
C HIS A 14 -16.33 10.42 5.41
N LEU A 15 -15.83 11.55 5.89
CA LEU A 15 -15.52 12.70 5.04
C LEU A 15 -14.43 12.37 4.03
N PHE A 16 -13.42 11.61 4.44
CA PHE A 16 -12.36 11.19 3.54
C PHE A 16 -12.93 10.32 2.41
N LYS A 17 -13.80 9.38 2.75
CA LYS A 17 -14.44 8.52 1.77
C LYS A 17 -15.27 9.31 0.77
N GLU A 18 -16.01 10.30 1.24
CA GLU A 18 -16.80 11.18 0.37
C GLU A 18 -15.91 11.98 -0.58
N ALA A 19 -14.80 12.51 -0.06
CA ALA A 19 -13.89 13.36 -0.83
C ALA A 19 -13.11 12.58 -1.88
N PHE A 20 -12.67 11.37 -1.53
CA PHE A 20 -11.73 10.60 -2.38
C PHE A 20 -12.34 9.32 -2.97
N GLY A 21 -13.58 9.01 -2.62
CA GLY A 21 -14.26 7.82 -3.13
C GLY A 21 -13.71 6.50 -2.59
N THR A 22 -12.89 6.54 -1.54
CA THR A 22 -12.29 5.34 -0.95
C THR A 22 -12.04 5.55 0.54
N SER A 23 -11.88 4.46 1.28
CA SER A 23 -11.56 4.55 2.70
C SER A 23 -10.10 4.98 2.90
N ILE A 24 -9.81 5.54 4.08
CA ILE A 24 -8.46 5.93 4.45
C ILE A 24 -7.54 4.70 4.42
N VAL A 25 -8.01 3.57 4.96
CA VAL A 25 -7.22 2.33 5.00
C VAL A 25 -6.85 1.88 3.59
N LYS A 26 -7.82 1.86 2.70
CA LYS A 26 -7.57 1.46 1.31
C LYS A 26 -6.61 2.42 0.62
N TYR A 27 -6.81 3.71 0.81
CA TYR A 27 -5.93 4.72 0.24
C TYR A 27 -4.49 4.55 0.72
N VAL A 28 -4.29 4.40 2.02
CA VAL A 28 -2.95 4.22 2.60
C VAL A 28 -2.32 2.95 2.08
N ASN A 29 -3.07 1.85 2.01
CA ASN A 29 -2.56 0.60 1.48
C ASN A 29 -2.17 0.73 0.01
N ASP A 30 -2.96 1.44 -0.78
CA ASP A 30 -2.65 1.65 -2.20
C ASP A 30 -1.34 2.44 -2.37
N VAL A 31 -1.13 3.49 -1.57
CA VAL A 31 0.10 4.26 -1.58
C VAL A 31 1.29 3.38 -1.18
N ARG A 32 1.14 2.59 -0.12
CA ARG A 32 2.19 1.69 0.35
C ARG A 32 2.52 0.62 -0.68
N LEU A 33 1.52 0.10 -1.38
CA LEU A 33 1.72 -0.89 -2.44
C LEU A 33 2.46 -0.29 -3.64
N GLU A 34 2.17 0.95 -3.99
CA GLU A 34 2.90 1.64 -5.06
C GLU A 34 4.36 1.84 -4.69
N MET A 35 4.63 2.22 -3.44
CA MET A 35 6.00 2.34 -2.96
C MET A 35 6.73 1.00 -3.01
N ALA A 36 6.04 -0.08 -2.61
CA ALA A 36 6.60 -1.42 -2.64
C ALA A 36 6.92 -1.85 -4.07
N ARG A 37 6.00 -1.60 -4.99
CA ARG A 37 6.18 -1.92 -6.41
C ARG A 37 7.44 -1.26 -6.96
N GLU A 38 7.64 0.01 -6.64
CA GLU A 38 8.80 0.75 -7.07
C GLU A 38 10.09 0.16 -6.51
N ARG A 39 10.10 -0.17 -5.22
CA ARG A 39 11.28 -0.79 -4.58
C ARG A 39 11.57 -2.18 -5.13
N ILE A 40 10.52 -2.96 -5.40
CA ILE A 40 10.68 -4.28 -6.00
C ILE A 40 11.32 -4.16 -7.38
N THR A 41 10.90 -3.17 -8.15
CA THR A 41 11.41 -2.94 -9.51
C THR A 41 12.85 -2.44 -9.53
N PHE A 42 13.17 -1.47 -8.68
CA PHE A 42 14.44 -0.75 -8.79
C PHE A 42 15.45 -1.07 -7.69
N SER A 43 15.16 -1.98 -6.79
CA SER A 43 16.03 -2.32 -5.68
C SER A 43 16.18 -3.84 -5.57
N PRO A 44 17.36 -4.35 -5.18
CA PRO A 44 17.56 -5.78 -4.91
C PRO A 44 17.09 -6.18 -3.51
N MET A 45 16.44 -5.30 -2.79
CA MET A 45 15.98 -5.53 -1.42
C MET A 45 15.15 -6.79 -1.31
N PRO A 46 15.36 -7.63 -0.28
CA PRO A 46 14.49 -8.79 -0.05
C PRO A 46 13.03 -8.38 0.09
N LEU A 47 12.13 -9.20 -0.44
CA LEU A 47 10.70 -8.87 -0.47
C LEU A 47 10.10 -8.63 0.92
N GLU A 48 10.53 -9.42 1.91
CA GLU A 48 10.08 -9.25 3.28
C GLU A 48 10.51 -7.90 3.84
N HIS A 49 11.70 -7.47 3.51
CA HIS A 49 12.20 -6.16 3.92
C HIS A 49 11.45 -5.04 3.22
N VAL A 50 11.11 -5.22 1.94
CA VAL A 50 10.29 -4.27 1.22
C VAL A 50 8.95 -4.06 1.93
N SER A 51 8.29 -5.15 2.33
CA SER A 51 7.01 -5.04 2.99
C SER A 51 7.12 -4.29 4.33
N GLU A 52 8.18 -4.55 5.10
CA GLU A 52 8.41 -3.87 6.36
C GLU A 52 8.67 -2.39 6.17
N THR A 53 9.53 -2.02 5.23
CA THR A 53 9.88 -0.62 4.98
C THR A 53 8.72 0.17 4.40
N CYS A 54 7.75 -0.50 3.80
CA CYS A 54 6.55 0.14 3.27
C CYS A 54 5.41 0.20 4.29
N GLY A 55 5.65 -0.27 5.52
CA GLY A 55 4.70 -0.14 6.60
C GLY A 55 3.74 -1.31 6.79
N PHE A 56 4.04 -2.46 6.19
CA PHE A 56 3.23 -3.66 6.40
C PHE A 56 3.84 -4.50 7.53
N ALA A 57 3.04 -4.78 8.54
CA ALA A 57 3.49 -5.56 9.69
C ALA A 57 3.57 -7.06 9.40
N ASN A 58 2.87 -7.53 8.38
CA ASN A 58 2.75 -8.96 8.08
C ASN A 58 2.94 -9.18 6.58
N TYR A 59 3.93 -10.01 6.23
CA TYR A 59 4.24 -10.28 4.82
C TYR A 59 3.08 -10.98 4.10
N THR A 60 2.38 -11.90 4.76
CA THR A 60 1.26 -12.62 4.16
C THR A 60 0.16 -11.66 3.75
N TYR A 61 -0.14 -10.69 4.60
CA TYR A 61 -1.13 -9.66 4.31
C TYR A 61 -0.66 -8.79 3.12
N PHE A 62 0.59 -8.36 3.15
CA PHE A 62 1.19 -7.60 2.05
C PHE A 62 1.10 -8.37 0.73
N HIS A 63 1.47 -9.65 0.74
CA HIS A 63 1.43 -10.50 -0.44
C HIS A 63 0.03 -10.55 -1.04
N ARG A 64 -0.97 -10.73 -0.20
CA ARG A 64 -2.37 -10.79 -0.63
C ARG A 64 -2.81 -9.49 -1.28
N LEU A 65 -2.51 -8.36 -0.64
CA LEU A 65 -2.90 -7.05 -1.15
C LEU A 65 -2.17 -6.73 -2.46
N PHE A 66 -0.88 -7.05 -2.52
CA PHE A 66 -0.07 -6.80 -3.71
C PHE A 66 -0.62 -7.58 -4.90
N ARG A 67 -0.89 -8.87 -4.70
CA ARG A 67 -1.43 -9.71 -5.75
C ARG A 67 -2.82 -9.24 -6.21
N GLY A 68 -3.64 -8.80 -5.27
CA GLY A 68 -4.97 -8.29 -5.60
C GLY A 68 -4.92 -7.02 -6.43
N ARG A 69 -3.94 -6.16 -6.18
CA ARG A 69 -3.83 -4.89 -6.90
C ARG A 69 -3.12 -5.03 -8.25
N PHE A 70 -2.05 -5.81 -8.31
CA PHE A 70 -1.19 -5.88 -9.50
C PHE A 70 -1.34 -7.16 -10.31
N GLY A 71 -2.14 -8.11 -9.84
CA GLY A 71 -2.41 -9.34 -10.58
C GLY A 71 -1.32 -10.39 -10.51
N MET A 72 -0.22 -10.13 -9.80
CA MET A 72 0.85 -11.11 -9.62
C MET A 72 1.50 -10.91 -8.26
N SER A 73 2.16 -11.96 -7.77
CA SER A 73 2.84 -11.90 -6.47
C SER A 73 4.04 -10.95 -6.54
N PRO A 74 4.54 -10.48 -5.40
CA PRO A 74 5.74 -9.65 -5.38
C PRO A 74 6.93 -10.29 -6.09
N LYS A 75 7.12 -11.58 -5.90
CA LYS A 75 8.22 -12.31 -6.55
C LYS A 75 8.03 -12.36 -8.07
N GLN A 76 6.82 -12.69 -8.52
CA GLN A 76 6.49 -12.71 -9.93
C GLN A 76 6.65 -11.34 -10.56
N TYR A 77 6.23 -10.32 -9.86
CA TYR A 77 6.36 -8.95 -10.33
C TYR A 77 7.83 -8.55 -10.51
N ARG A 78 8.69 -8.94 -9.57
CA ARG A 78 10.12 -8.65 -9.67
C ARG A 78 10.73 -9.29 -10.91
N ILE A 79 10.39 -10.54 -11.18
CA ILE A 79 10.87 -11.25 -12.36
C ILE A 79 10.34 -10.57 -13.62
N TYR A 80 9.06 -10.28 -13.65
CA TYR A 80 8.41 -9.61 -14.78
C TYR A 80 9.04 -8.26 -15.08
N SER A 81 9.22 -7.43 -14.05
CA SER A 81 9.76 -6.08 -14.26
C SER A 81 11.21 -6.11 -14.75
N ARG A 82 12.00 -7.09 -14.31
CA ARG A 82 13.38 -7.24 -14.78
C ARG A 82 13.43 -7.68 -16.25
N GLU A 83 12.50 -8.50 -16.68
CA GLU A 83 12.42 -8.93 -18.06
C GLU A 83 12.01 -7.78 -18.99
N GLN A 84 11.27 -6.80 -18.48
CA GLN A 84 10.85 -5.63 -19.25
C GLN A 84 11.93 -4.57 -19.37
N MET A 85 12.97 -4.67 -18.54
CA MET A 85 14.11 -3.76 -18.58
C MET A 85 15.22 -4.40 -19.42
#